data_3b0b78d6109c7eadaac31f854a29441f
#
_entry.id   3b0b78d6109c7eadaac31f854a29441f
#
_cell.length_a   1.000
_cell.length_b   1.000
_cell.length_c   1.000
_cell.angle_alpha   90.00
_cell.angle_beta   90.00
_cell.angle_gamma   90.00
#
_symmetry.space_group_name_H-M   'P 1'
#
loop_
_entity.id
_entity.type
_entity.pdbx_description
1 polymer ?
#
loop_
_entity_poly.entity_id
_entity_poly.type
_entity_poly.pdbx_seq_one_letter_code
_entity_poly.pdbx_strand_id
1 'polypeptide(L)'
;MIRPLLAGATALVMTATPAFAQDSASQPAPSSPAYEPQDALEKGLWFEMDEAEREFRTSKFIIHDPDLNAYVRGVLCRTVGEDRCGAARIYILRTPQFNASMAPNGAMLVFSGLLLRMRDEAQLAAVLGHEFTHFENRHSLRLFRDMRAKTDLM
;
A
#
# COMPACT_ATOMS: atom_id res chain seq x y z
N MET A 1 -52.31 -67.67 7.32
CA MET A 1 -50.85 -67.70 7.48
C MET A 1 -50.31 -66.47 6.78
N ILE A 2 -50.07 -65.41 7.52
CA ILE A 2 -49.61 -64.10 6.97
C ILE A 2 -48.23 -63.83 7.60
N ARG A 3 -47.17 -63.81 6.79
CA ARG A 3 -45.81 -63.48 7.21
C ARG A 3 -45.62 -61.96 7.15
N PRO A 4 -45.09 -61.31 8.16
CA PRO A 4 -44.71 -59.88 8.05
C PRO A 4 -43.34 -59.74 7.40
N LEU A 5 -43.23 -58.82 6.42
CA LEU A 5 -42.01 -58.30 5.82
C LEU A 5 -41.34 -57.32 6.78
N LEU A 6 -40.13 -57.61 7.21
CA LEU A 6 -39.29 -56.66 7.95
C LEU A 6 -38.59 -55.74 6.90
N ALA A 7 -38.96 -54.46 6.96
CA ALA A 7 -38.26 -53.41 6.23
C ALA A 7 -37.05 -52.98 7.04
N GLY A 8 -35.83 -53.29 6.55
CA GLY A 8 -34.61 -52.80 7.13
C GLY A 8 -34.33 -51.34 6.67
N ALA A 9 -34.36 -50.41 7.62
CA ALA A 9 -33.92 -49.04 7.37
C ALA A 9 -32.39 -48.92 7.51
N THR A 10 -31.71 -48.72 6.41
CA THR A 10 -30.26 -48.47 6.37
C THR A 10 -30.04 -46.99 6.65
N ALA A 11 -29.53 -46.65 7.84
CA ALA A 11 -29.14 -45.28 8.18
C ALA A 11 -27.80 -44.97 7.51
N LEU A 12 -27.81 -44.00 6.59
CA LEU A 12 -26.60 -43.43 5.96
C LEU A 12 -25.97 -42.42 6.93
N VAL A 13 -24.90 -42.80 7.59
CA VAL A 13 -24.12 -41.90 8.45
C VAL A 13 -23.23 -41.03 7.52
N MET A 14 -23.62 -39.76 7.32
CA MET A 14 -22.79 -38.76 6.71
C MET A 14 -21.74 -38.29 7.72
N THR A 15 -20.50 -38.71 7.55
CA THR A 15 -19.36 -38.15 8.28
C THR A 15 -19.00 -36.81 7.66
N ALA A 16 -19.31 -35.72 8.34
CA ALA A 16 -18.84 -34.40 8.01
C ALA A 16 -17.35 -34.31 8.32
N THR A 17 -16.50 -34.24 7.29
CA THR A 17 -15.08 -33.88 7.43
C THR A 17 -14.99 -32.42 7.79
N PRO A 18 -14.24 -32.03 8.86
CA PRO A 18 -13.98 -30.62 9.13
C PRO A 18 -13.15 -30.04 7.98
N ALA A 19 -13.72 -29.05 7.29
CA ALA A 19 -12.96 -28.20 6.38
C ALA A 19 -11.95 -27.42 7.24
N PHE A 20 -10.67 -27.79 7.16
CA PHE A 20 -9.60 -26.93 7.67
C PHE A 20 -9.67 -25.63 6.88
N ALA A 21 -10.05 -24.54 7.55
CA ALA A 21 -9.83 -23.21 7.04
C ALA A 21 -8.34 -23.10 6.78
N GLN A 22 -7.95 -23.08 5.49
CA GLN A 22 -6.60 -22.69 5.11
C GLN A 22 -6.44 -21.25 5.53
N ASP A 23 -5.65 -21.06 6.56
CA ASP A 23 -5.10 -19.79 6.95
C ASP A 23 -4.42 -19.23 5.68
N SER A 24 -5.07 -18.28 5.04
CA SER A 24 -4.45 -17.54 3.93
C SER A 24 -3.36 -16.69 4.56
N ALA A 25 -2.24 -17.34 4.88
CA ALA A 25 -0.99 -16.66 5.15
C ALA A 25 -0.82 -15.70 3.96
N SER A 26 -0.93 -14.41 4.23
CA SER A 26 -0.75 -13.33 3.29
C SER A 26 0.56 -13.55 2.56
N GLN A 27 0.47 -14.07 1.33
CA GLN A 27 1.62 -14.08 0.44
C GLN A 27 2.09 -12.64 0.33
N PRO A 28 3.38 -12.35 0.55
CA PRO A 28 3.89 -11.02 0.28
C PRO A 28 3.52 -10.66 -1.15
N ALA A 29 2.93 -9.48 -1.34
CA ALA A 29 2.60 -8.98 -2.66
C ALA A 29 3.83 -9.12 -3.57
N PRO A 30 3.67 -9.57 -4.83
CA PRO A 30 4.79 -9.73 -5.73
C PRO A 30 5.53 -8.40 -5.82
N SER A 31 6.82 -8.39 -5.47
CA SER A 31 7.66 -7.21 -5.57
C SER A 31 7.72 -6.77 -7.03
N SER A 32 7.04 -5.67 -7.35
CA SER A 32 7.17 -5.08 -8.67
C SER A 32 8.57 -4.47 -8.82
N PRO A 33 9.24 -4.61 -9.97
CA PRO A 33 10.52 -3.95 -10.22
C PRO A 33 10.51 -2.44 -9.96
N ALA A 34 9.32 -1.82 -9.97
CA ALA A 34 9.14 -0.42 -9.60
C ALA A 34 9.45 -0.13 -8.12
N TYR A 35 9.37 -1.14 -7.24
CA TYR A 35 9.45 -0.98 -5.79
C TYR A 35 10.83 -1.32 -5.22
N GLU A 36 11.77 -1.73 -6.05
CA GLU A 36 13.12 -2.08 -5.64
C GLU A 36 14.19 -1.28 -6.41
N PRO A 37 15.31 -0.93 -5.76
CA PRO A 37 16.42 -0.27 -6.44
C PRO A 37 17.12 -1.25 -7.40
N GLN A 38 17.32 -0.83 -8.64
CA GLN A 38 17.81 -1.70 -9.72
C GLN A 38 19.33 -1.63 -9.91
N ASP A 39 20.00 -0.60 -9.41
CA ASP A 39 21.47 -0.42 -9.51
C ASP A 39 22.06 0.23 -8.25
N ALA A 40 23.37 0.41 -8.24
CA ALA A 40 24.12 0.98 -7.12
C ALA A 40 23.70 2.43 -6.80
N LEU A 41 23.40 3.23 -7.82
CA LEU A 41 22.96 4.62 -7.66
C LEU A 41 21.60 4.69 -6.98
N GLU A 42 20.67 3.86 -7.43
CA GLU A 42 19.35 3.76 -6.81
C GLU A 42 19.42 3.21 -5.39
N LYS A 43 20.27 2.23 -5.12
CA LYS A 43 20.49 1.72 -3.75
C LYS A 43 20.97 2.81 -2.80
N GLY A 44 21.87 3.68 -3.26
CA GLY A 44 22.31 4.84 -2.48
C GLY A 44 21.15 5.80 -2.19
N LEU A 45 20.32 6.11 -3.19
CA LEU A 45 19.14 6.96 -3.03
C LEU A 45 18.10 6.34 -2.08
N TRP A 46 17.86 5.02 -2.19
CA TRP A 46 16.97 4.30 -1.25
C TRP A 46 17.47 4.40 0.19
N PHE A 47 18.75 4.18 0.40
CA PHE A 47 19.35 4.29 1.72
C PHE A 47 19.14 5.69 2.34
N GLU A 48 19.36 6.76 1.58
CA GLU A 48 19.12 8.13 2.04
C GLU A 48 17.63 8.38 2.32
N MET A 49 16.74 7.88 1.47
CA MET A 49 15.28 8.00 1.67
C MET A 49 14.81 7.24 2.93
N ASP A 50 15.32 6.04 3.15
CA ASP A 50 14.99 5.24 4.32
C ASP A 50 15.51 5.87 5.61
N GLU A 51 16.68 6.51 5.56
CA GLU A 51 17.22 7.27 6.70
C GLU A 51 16.34 8.48 7.02
N ALA A 52 16.02 9.28 6.01
CA ALA A 52 15.11 10.41 6.17
C ALA A 52 13.73 9.97 6.68
N GLU A 53 13.21 8.84 6.19
CA GLU A 53 11.93 8.27 6.66
C GLU A 53 12.00 7.89 8.15
N ARG A 54 13.10 7.30 8.61
CA ARG A 54 13.29 6.97 10.04
C ARG A 54 13.25 8.22 10.92
N GLU A 55 13.87 9.31 10.47
CA GLU A 55 13.87 10.57 11.21
C GLU A 55 12.47 11.19 11.29
N PHE A 56 11.81 11.38 10.14
CA PHE A 56 10.52 12.07 10.16
C PHE A 56 9.38 11.24 10.74
N ARG A 57 9.44 9.91 10.68
CA ARG A 57 8.42 9.01 11.22
C ARG A 57 8.14 9.25 12.71
N THR A 58 9.15 9.64 13.48
CA THR A 58 9.04 9.96 14.90
C THR A 58 8.84 11.46 15.18
N SER A 59 8.74 12.26 14.13
CA SER A 59 8.58 13.71 14.24
C SER A 59 7.22 14.08 14.83
N LYS A 60 7.19 15.13 15.66
CA LYS A 60 5.96 15.75 16.19
C LYS A 60 5.02 16.30 15.10
N PHE A 61 5.52 16.42 13.87
CA PHE A 61 4.71 16.88 12.74
C PHE A 61 3.92 15.75 12.07
N ILE A 62 4.20 14.49 12.38
CA ILE A 62 3.40 13.36 11.88
C ILE A 62 2.15 13.20 12.74
N ILE A 63 1.01 13.05 12.08
CA ILE A 63 -0.28 12.81 12.71
C ILE A 63 -0.47 11.29 12.84
N HIS A 64 -0.43 10.80 14.09
CA HIS A 64 -0.56 9.38 14.44
C HIS A 64 -2.01 8.98 14.78
N ASP A 65 -3.01 9.67 14.23
CA ASP A 65 -4.40 9.30 14.42
C ASP A 65 -4.69 8.01 13.65
N PRO A 66 -5.06 6.91 14.32
CA PRO A 66 -5.22 5.60 13.66
C PRO A 66 -6.39 5.57 12.69
N ASP A 67 -7.51 6.25 13.01
CA ASP A 67 -8.70 6.25 12.17
C ASP A 67 -8.46 7.05 10.89
N LEU A 68 -7.83 8.21 11.01
CA LEU A 68 -7.46 9.03 9.85
C LEU A 68 -6.45 8.31 8.96
N ASN A 69 -5.44 7.67 9.55
CA ASN A 69 -4.45 6.91 8.79
C ASN A 69 -5.08 5.70 8.07
N ALA A 70 -5.97 4.97 8.76
CA ALA A 70 -6.72 3.85 8.16
C ALA A 70 -7.63 4.33 7.02
N TYR A 71 -8.31 5.46 7.19
CA TYR A 71 -9.15 6.05 6.15
C TYR A 71 -8.35 6.40 4.88
N VAL A 72 -7.26 7.16 5.02
CA VAL A 72 -6.42 7.56 3.86
C VAL A 72 -5.83 6.33 3.17
N ARG A 73 -5.38 5.34 3.94
CA ARG A 73 -4.91 4.06 3.39
C ARG A 73 -6.00 3.33 2.63
N GLY A 74 -7.21 3.25 3.19
CA GLY A 74 -8.36 2.63 2.52
C GLY A 74 -8.70 3.30 1.20
N VAL A 75 -8.66 4.64 1.14
CA VAL A 75 -8.85 5.38 -0.12
C VAL A 75 -7.78 4.99 -1.14
N LEU A 76 -6.51 4.97 -0.75
CA LEU A 76 -5.42 4.56 -1.66
C LEU A 76 -5.65 3.14 -2.18
N CYS A 77 -5.92 2.17 -1.29
CA CYS A 77 -6.07 0.77 -1.69
C CYS A 77 -7.26 0.55 -2.64
N ARG A 78 -8.38 1.24 -2.41
CA ARG A 78 -9.52 1.21 -3.35
C ARG A 78 -9.18 1.84 -4.70
N THR A 79 -8.25 2.79 -4.73
CA THR A 79 -7.86 3.50 -5.97
C THR A 79 -6.87 2.70 -6.81
N VAL A 80 -5.83 2.15 -6.18
CA VAL A 80 -4.73 1.51 -6.91
C VAL A 80 -4.79 -0.02 -6.91
N GLY A 81 -5.65 -0.61 -6.07
CA GLY A 81 -5.77 -2.06 -5.86
C GLY A 81 -5.09 -2.52 -4.58
N GLU A 82 -5.70 -3.51 -3.92
CA GLU A 82 -5.23 -4.07 -2.64
C GLU A 82 -3.86 -4.75 -2.78
N ASP A 83 -3.59 -5.34 -3.95
CA ASP A 83 -2.32 -5.99 -4.29
C ASP A 83 -1.14 -5.01 -4.40
N ARG A 84 -1.41 -3.76 -4.78
CA ARG A 84 -0.39 -2.73 -5.01
C ARG A 84 -0.22 -1.75 -3.87
N CYS A 85 -1.29 -1.40 -3.16
CA CYS A 85 -1.24 -0.37 -2.11
C CYS A 85 -0.31 -0.73 -0.95
N GLY A 86 0.04 -2.01 -0.77
CA GLY A 86 1.02 -2.48 0.21
C GLY A 86 2.42 -1.91 0.01
N ALA A 87 2.76 -1.45 -1.21
CA ALA A 87 4.04 -0.80 -1.50
C ALA A 87 4.14 0.62 -0.91
N ALA A 88 3.02 1.25 -0.58
CA ALA A 88 2.99 2.60 -0.01
C ALA A 88 2.95 2.58 1.52
N ARG A 89 3.81 3.39 2.13
CA ARG A 89 3.77 3.72 3.56
C ARG A 89 3.30 5.17 3.70
N ILE A 90 2.09 5.36 4.20
CA ILE A 90 1.44 6.68 4.26
C ILE A 90 1.79 7.37 5.57
N TYR A 91 2.18 8.63 5.48
CA TYR A 91 2.47 9.53 6.59
C TYR A 91 1.69 10.83 6.42
N ILE A 92 0.86 11.17 7.40
CA ILE A 92 0.08 12.42 7.37
C ILE A 92 0.89 13.49 8.08
N LEU A 93 1.33 14.51 7.32
CA LEU A 93 2.16 15.58 7.83
C LEU A 93 1.32 16.79 8.22
N ARG A 94 1.50 17.28 9.46
CA ARG A 94 0.84 18.49 9.97
C ARG A 94 1.46 19.75 9.35
N THR A 95 0.87 20.20 8.26
CA THR A 95 1.28 21.43 7.55
C THR A 95 0.08 22.04 6.81
N PRO A 96 -0.02 23.37 6.71
CA PRO A 96 -1.12 24.03 5.99
C PRO A 96 -0.98 23.96 4.47
N GLN A 97 0.12 23.45 3.94
CA GLN A 97 0.33 23.36 2.51
C GLN A 97 -0.65 22.38 1.87
N PHE A 98 -1.08 22.71 0.65
CA PHE A 98 -1.90 21.82 -0.19
C PHE A 98 -0.97 20.96 -1.05
N ASN A 99 -0.59 19.78 -0.55
CA ASN A 99 0.33 18.91 -1.27
C ASN A 99 0.22 17.45 -0.83
N ALA A 100 0.67 16.56 -1.71
CA ALA A 100 1.06 15.18 -1.42
C ALA A 100 2.31 14.85 -2.24
N SER A 101 3.04 13.83 -1.86
CA SER A 101 4.20 13.34 -2.62
C SER A 101 4.49 11.89 -2.28
N MET A 102 5.12 11.17 -3.21
CA MET A 102 5.58 9.81 -2.96
C MET A 102 7.06 9.66 -3.32
N ALA A 103 7.84 9.19 -2.36
CA ALA A 103 9.27 8.94 -2.52
C ALA A 103 9.53 7.61 -3.24
N PRO A 104 10.68 7.46 -3.91
CA PRO A 104 11.06 6.23 -4.62
C PRO A 104 11.05 4.97 -3.76
N ASN A 105 11.32 5.09 -2.45
CA ASN A 105 11.28 3.96 -1.51
C ASN A 105 9.86 3.57 -1.06
N GLY A 106 8.81 4.27 -1.53
CA GLY A 106 7.42 4.00 -1.19
C GLY A 106 6.86 4.79 0.00
N ALA A 107 7.61 5.74 0.57
CA ALA A 107 7.08 6.66 1.57
C ALA A 107 6.19 7.71 0.91
N MET A 108 4.89 7.73 1.26
CA MET A 108 3.91 8.70 0.77
C MET A 108 3.61 9.72 1.86
N LEU A 109 3.90 10.98 1.59
CA LEU A 109 3.56 12.11 2.46
C LEU A 109 2.25 12.74 2.00
N VAL A 110 1.28 12.83 2.90
CA VAL A 110 -0.01 13.48 2.69
C VAL A 110 -0.12 14.66 3.64
N PHE A 111 -0.26 15.86 3.13
CA PHE A 111 -0.26 17.05 3.96
C PHE A 111 -1.66 17.33 4.51
N SER A 112 -1.75 17.71 5.79
CA SER A 112 -3.04 18.01 6.42
C SER A 112 -3.78 19.15 5.71
N GLY A 113 -3.04 20.11 5.14
CA GLY A 113 -3.63 21.17 4.35
C GLY A 113 -4.31 20.71 3.07
N LEU A 114 -3.89 19.57 2.50
CA LEU A 114 -4.59 18.89 1.41
C LEU A 114 -5.91 18.31 1.93
N LEU A 115 -5.85 17.48 2.98
CA LEU A 115 -7.02 16.79 3.55
C LEU A 115 -8.11 17.78 3.95
N LEU A 116 -7.74 18.92 4.55
CA LEU A 116 -8.69 19.97 4.98
C LEU A 116 -9.38 20.70 3.82
N ARG A 117 -8.86 20.62 2.59
CA ARG A 117 -9.42 21.30 1.42
C ARG A 117 -10.09 20.38 0.42
N MET A 118 -9.94 19.06 0.58
CA MET A 118 -10.70 18.09 -0.21
C MET A 118 -12.17 18.15 0.16
N ARG A 119 -13.04 18.15 -0.84
CA ARG A 119 -14.49 18.23 -0.64
C ARG A 119 -15.13 16.84 -0.57
N ASP A 120 -14.49 15.86 -1.17
CA ASP A 120 -14.97 14.50 -1.25
C ASP A 120 -13.82 13.49 -1.40
N GLU A 121 -14.16 12.20 -1.22
CA GLU A 121 -13.21 11.11 -1.31
C GLU A 121 -12.63 10.94 -2.72
N ALA A 122 -13.39 11.28 -3.77
CA ALA A 122 -12.93 11.13 -5.15
C ALA A 122 -11.76 12.09 -5.46
N GLN A 123 -11.77 13.29 -4.90
CA GLN A 123 -10.66 14.23 -5.02
C GLN A 123 -9.40 13.69 -4.32
N LEU A 124 -9.56 13.12 -3.12
CA LEU A 124 -8.45 12.49 -2.40
C LEU A 124 -7.92 11.29 -3.19
N ALA A 125 -8.79 10.42 -3.68
CA ALA A 125 -8.43 9.26 -4.50
C ALA A 125 -7.64 9.68 -5.75
N ALA A 126 -8.06 10.74 -6.43
CA ALA A 126 -7.36 11.25 -7.61
C ALA A 126 -5.93 11.71 -7.29
N VAL A 127 -5.72 12.42 -6.16
CA VAL A 127 -4.38 12.87 -5.76
C VAL A 127 -3.51 11.69 -5.35
N LEU A 128 -4.01 10.79 -4.49
CA LEU A 128 -3.24 9.63 -4.04
C LEU A 128 -2.86 8.70 -5.21
N GLY A 129 -3.80 8.46 -6.13
CA GLY A 129 -3.55 7.67 -7.34
C GLY A 129 -2.55 8.34 -8.28
N HIS A 130 -2.56 9.67 -8.39
CA HIS A 130 -1.59 10.44 -9.15
C HIS A 130 -0.17 10.26 -8.60
N GLU A 131 0.02 10.44 -7.29
CA GLU A 131 1.32 10.26 -6.63
C GLU A 131 1.80 8.81 -6.73
N PHE A 132 0.90 7.85 -6.57
CA PHE A 132 1.23 6.44 -6.73
C PHE A 132 1.66 6.11 -8.17
N THR A 133 1.02 6.72 -9.18
CA THR A 133 1.40 6.55 -10.59
C THR A 133 2.80 7.12 -10.87
N HIS A 134 3.17 8.24 -10.25
CA HIS A 134 4.53 8.78 -10.34
C HIS A 134 5.57 7.80 -9.78
N PHE A 135 5.25 7.15 -8.68
CA PHE A 135 6.10 6.12 -8.05
C PHE A 135 6.24 4.89 -8.95
N GLU A 136 5.13 4.27 -9.40
CA GLU A 136 5.16 3.09 -10.27
C GLU A 136 5.94 3.34 -11.57
N ASN A 137 5.78 4.51 -12.17
CA ASN A 137 6.49 4.91 -13.38
C ASN A 137 7.91 5.40 -13.11
N ARG A 138 8.40 5.38 -11.86
CA ARG A 138 9.76 5.77 -11.47
C ARG A 138 10.13 7.19 -11.94
N HIS A 139 9.17 8.14 -11.94
CA HIS A 139 9.38 9.48 -12.47
C HIS A 139 10.48 10.24 -11.69
N SER A 140 10.45 10.17 -10.36
CA SER A 140 11.45 10.82 -9.50
C SER A 140 12.86 10.27 -9.73
N LEU A 141 13.01 8.98 -10.00
CA LEU A 141 14.29 8.35 -10.30
C LEU A 141 14.84 8.78 -11.67
N ARG A 142 13.97 8.87 -12.67
CA ARG A 142 14.38 9.38 -13.99
C ARG A 142 14.86 10.82 -13.89
N LEU A 143 14.09 11.68 -13.20
CA LEU A 143 14.49 13.07 -12.98
C LEU A 143 15.82 13.18 -12.22
N PHE A 144 16.03 12.37 -11.19
CA PHE A 144 17.29 12.32 -10.44
C PHE A 144 18.48 11.94 -11.34
N ARG A 145 18.32 10.91 -12.17
CA ARG A 145 19.37 10.49 -13.12
C ARG A 145 19.68 11.58 -14.15
N ASP A 146 18.66 12.24 -14.69
CA ASP A 146 18.82 13.30 -15.67
C ASP A 146 19.56 14.52 -15.09
N MET A 147 19.23 14.89 -13.84
CA MET A 147 19.92 15.97 -13.14
C MET A 147 21.38 15.63 -12.88
N ARG A 148 21.68 14.40 -12.43
CA ARG A 148 23.04 13.97 -12.17
C ARG A 148 23.88 13.93 -13.44
N ALA A 149 23.35 13.38 -14.53
CA ALA A 149 24.04 13.35 -15.82
C ALA A 149 24.41 14.75 -16.33
N LYS A 150 23.57 15.76 -16.06
CA LYS A 150 23.86 17.16 -16.39
C LYS A 150 24.97 17.75 -15.51
N THR A 151 25.02 17.37 -14.23
CA THR A 151 26.07 17.85 -13.30
C THR A 151 27.43 17.25 -13.62
N ASP A 152 27.49 16.00 -14.03
CA ASP A 152 28.74 15.30 -14.38
C ASP A 152 29.36 15.81 -15.71
N LEU A 153 28.63 16.61 -16.48
CA LEU A 153 29.07 17.22 -17.74
C LEU A 153 29.60 18.67 -17.57
N MET A 154 29.57 19.24 -16.37
CA MET A 154 30.06 20.60 -16.05
C MET A 154 31.38 20.55 -15.31
#